data_0b678e9eafaa6c3c019daa85b6e60ac4
#
_entry.id   0b678e9eafaa6c3c019daa85b6e60ac4
#
_cell.length_a   1.000
_cell.length_b   1.000
_cell.length_c   1.000
_cell.angle_alpha   90.00
_cell.angle_beta   90.00
_cell.angle_gamma   90.00
#
_symmetry.space_group_name_H-M   'P 1'
#
loop_
_entity.id
_entity.type
_entity.pdbx_description
1 polymer ?
#
loop_
_entity_poly.entity_id
_entity_poly.type
_entity_poly.pdbx_seq_one_letter_code
_entity_poly.pdbx_strand_id
1 'polypeptide(L)'
;MIACGGGGIPIFKQNEAKGANAVIDKDLASSLMAENLEADILVILTNVYQAQLHYGTKDTEKIGMISVEEAQTYLDNGEFLKGSMAPKIEAAIQFVKGHPKRKAIITELKNLLPGLEEKNATVIYSK
;
A
#
# COMPACT_ATOMS: atom_id res chain seq x y z
N MET A 1 -2.07 -9.26 17.64
CA MET A 1 -2.58 -7.88 17.84
C MET A 1 -3.39 -7.51 16.60
N ILE A 2 -4.54 -6.86 16.78
CA ILE A 2 -5.34 -6.29 15.69
C ILE A 2 -5.32 -4.77 15.88
N ALA A 3 -4.84 -4.04 14.86
CA ALA A 3 -4.69 -2.59 14.91
C ALA A 3 -4.99 -1.96 13.54
N CYS A 4 -5.07 -0.63 13.47
CA CYS A 4 -5.29 0.17 12.26
C CYS A 4 -6.58 -0.12 11.49
N GLY A 5 -7.53 -0.87 12.03
CA GLY A 5 -8.75 -1.28 11.31
C GLY A 5 -9.61 -0.11 10.81
N GLY A 6 -9.66 0.99 11.52
CA GLY A 6 -10.37 2.23 11.16
C GLY A 6 -9.45 3.42 10.84
N GLY A 7 -8.15 3.21 10.72
CA GLY A 7 -7.16 4.27 10.51
C GLY A 7 -6.82 5.07 11.78
N GLY A 8 -7.74 5.26 12.68
CA GLY A 8 -7.55 5.97 13.95
C GLY A 8 -8.42 7.23 14.08
N ILE A 9 -8.34 7.89 15.22
CA ILE A 9 -9.02 9.16 15.49
C ILE A 9 -8.07 10.31 15.09
N PRO A 10 -8.44 11.17 14.14
CA PRO A 10 -7.59 12.28 13.74
C PRO A 10 -7.52 13.34 14.83
N ILE A 11 -6.32 13.70 15.22
CA ILE A 11 -6.06 14.74 16.21
C ILE A 11 -4.93 15.67 15.77
N PHE A 12 -5.02 16.94 16.14
CA PHE A 12 -3.89 17.85 16.14
C PHE A 12 -3.20 17.79 17.50
N LYS A 13 -1.89 17.57 17.51
CA LYS A 13 -1.07 17.61 18.70
C LYS A 13 -0.17 18.84 18.65
N GLN A 14 -0.60 19.93 19.30
CA GLN A 14 0.27 21.08 19.56
C GLN A 14 0.62 21.12 21.06
N ASN A 15 -0.19 21.77 21.90
CA ASN A 15 -0.02 21.74 23.35
C ASN A 15 -1.02 20.79 24.02
N GLU A 16 -2.19 20.64 23.43
CA GLU A 16 -3.25 19.71 23.81
C GLU A 16 -3.73 18.94 22.59
N ALA A 17 -4.16 17.69 22.77
CA ALA A 17 -4.75 16.90 21.71
C ALA A 17 -6.16 17.42 21.40
N LYS A 18 -6.38 17.96 20.21
CA LYS A 18 -7.69 18.43 19.72
C LYS A 18 -8.12 17.60 18.52
N GLY A 19 -9.40 17.21 18.48
CA GLY A 19 -9.98 16.51 17.33
C GLY A 19 -9.83 17.30 16.05
N ALA A 20 -9.53 16.61 14.95
CA ALA A 20 -9.47 17.16 13.61
C ALA A 20 -10.64 16.67 12.76
N ASN A 21 -11.18 17.54 11.91
CA ASN A 21 -12.27 17.18 10.99
C ASN A 21 -11.67 16.52 9.74
N ALA A 22 -11.25 15.25 9.89
CA ALA A 22 -10.56 14.48 8.86
C ALA A 22 -10.89 12.99 8.97
N VAL A 23 -10.53 12.22 7.96
CA VAL A 23 -10.55 10.75 7.96
C VAL A 23 -9.13 10.26 7.72
N ILE A 24 -8.66 9.35 8.55
CA ILE A 24 -7.34 8.72 8.39
C ILE A 24 -7.48 7.52 7.44
N ASP A 25 -6.67 7.47 6.41
CA ASP A 25 -6.59 6.30 5.53
C ASP A 25 -5.90 5.14 6.28
N LYS A 26 -6.57 3.97 6.29
CA LYS A 26 -6.08 2.80 7.02
C LYS A 26 -4.84 2.17 6.41
N ASP A 27 -4.66 2.29 5.09
CA ASP A 27 -3.51 1.70 4.39
C ASP A 27 -2.24 2.50 4.74
N LEU A 28 -2.34 3.83 4.78
CA LEU A 28 -1.26 4.72 5.23
C LEU A 28 -0.95 4.54 6.73
N ALA A 29 -1.99 4.42 7.56
CA ALA A 29 -1.80 4.16 9.00
C ALA A 29 -1.11 2.81 9.24
N SER A 30 -1.45 1.78 8.46
CA SER A 30 -0.84 0.46 8.53
C SER A 30 0.62 0.47 8.06
N SER A 31 0.93 1.23 7.01
CA SER A 31 2.29 1.44 6.54
C SER A 31 3.17 2.07 7.62
N LEU A 32 2.70 3.17 8.23
CA LEU A 32 3.43 3.84 9.31
C LEU A 32 3.61 2.93 10.54
N MET A 33 2.60 2.12 10.87
CA MET A 33 2.70 1.15 11.96
C MET A 33 3.73 0.07 11.63
N ALA A 34 3.71 -0.49 10.43
CA ALA A 34 4.67 -1.50 9.98
C ALA A 34 6.10 -0.95 9.99
N GLU A 35 6.29 0.31 9.61
CA GLU A 35 7.58 1.00 9.68
C GLU A 35 8.08 1.12 11.12
N ASN A 36 7.24 1.58 12.06
CA ASN A 36 7.60 1.70 13.48
C ASN A 36 7.86 0.35 14.18
N LEU A 37 7.29 -0.73 13.67
CA LEU A 37 7.54 -2.10 14.14
C LEU A 37 8.75 -2.76 13.45
N GLU A 38 9.43 -2.04 12.57
CA GLU A 38 10.56 -2.55 11.77
C GLU A 38 10.20 -3.84 11.00
N ALA A 39 8.96 -3.92 10.49
CA ALA A 39 8.50 -5.08 9.74
C ALA A 39 9.30 -5.25 8.43
N ASP A 40 9.52 -6.50 8.03
CA ASP A 40 10.19 -6.84 6.76
C ASP A 40 9.22 -6.81 5.58
N ILE A 41 7.96 -7.17 5.83
CA ILE A 41 6.92 -7.29 4.80
C ILE A 41 5.64 -6.59 5.26
N LEU A 42 5.09 -5.73 4.40
CA LEU A 42 3.74 -5.19 4.50
C LEU A 42 2.85 -5.88 3.49
N VAL A 43 1.79 -6.54 3.95
CA VAL A 43 0.77 -7.13 3.05
C VAL A 43 -0.50 -6.32 3.11
N ILE A 44 -0.95 -5.83 1.95
CA ILE A 44 -2.21 -5.12 1.79
C ILE A 44 -3.18 -6.01 1.03
N LEU A 45 -4.26 -6.43 1.70
CA LEU A 45 -5.29 -7.26 1.10
C LEU A 45 -6.36 -6.39 0.43
N THR A 46 -6.74 -6.76 -0.78
CA THR A 46 -7.75 -6.09 -1.58
C THR A 46 -8.62 -7.10 -2.32
N ASN A 47 -9.49 -6.66 -3.21
CA ASN A 47 -10.41 -7.51 -3.98
C ASN A 47 -9.82 -8.01 -5.31
N VAL A 48 -8.59 -7.67 -5.62
CA VAL A 48 -7.86 -8.14 -6.81
C VAL A 48 -6.51 -8.71 -6.39
N TYR A 49 -6.02 -9.70 -7.12
CA TYR A 49 -4.74 -10.33 -6.79
C TYR A 49 -3.51 -9.56 -7.28
N GLN A 50 -3.69 -8.63 -8.24
CA GLN A 50 -2.64 -7.74 -8.72
C GLN A 50 -3.20 -6.37 -9.04
N ALA A 51 -2.43 -5.31 -8.80
CA ALA A 51 -2.70 -4.01 -9.34
C ALA A 51 -2.64 -4.02 -10.87
N GLN A 52 -3.32 -3.10 -11.51
CA GLN A 52 -3.44 -3.07 -12.96
C GLN A 52 -3.17 -1.65 -13.47
N LEU A 53 -2.45 -1.56 -14.59
CA LEU A 53 -2.37 -0.36 -15.41
C LEU A 53 -3.55 -0.31 -16.37
N HIS A 54 -3.92 0.89 -16.81
CA HIS A 54 -4.98 1.14 -17.80
C HIS A 54 -6.31 0.44 -17.43
N TYR A 55 -6.63 0.42 -16.14
CA TYR A 55 -7.80 -0.29 -15.61
C TYR A 55 -9.09 0.10 -16.34
N GLY A 56 -9.84 -0.93 -16.76
CA GLY A 56 -11.12 -0.74 -17.47
C GLY A 56 -11.00 -0.47 -18.97
N THR A 57 -9.81 -0.55 -19.53
CA THR A 57 -9.56 -0.45 -20.96
C THR A 57 -9.25 -1.82 -21.60
N LYS A 58 -9.12 -1.86 -22.94
CA LYS A 58 -8.71 -3.09 -23.65
C LYS A 58 -7.23 -3.44 -23.41
N ASP A 59 -6.45 -2.45 -22.99
CA ASP A 59 -5.01 -2.55 -22.78
C ASP A 59 -4.65 -2.73 -21.29
N THR A 60 -5.60 -3.23 -20.49
CA THR A 60 -5.39 -3.51 -19.06
C THR A 60 -4.24 -4.51 -18.87
N GLU A 61 -3.21 -4.09 -18.16
CA GLU A 61 -2.03 -4.88 -17.83
C GLU A 61 -1.89 -5.10 -16.33
N LYS A 62 -1.58 -6.33 -15.90
CA LYS A 62 -1.36 -6.68 -14.51
C LYS A 62 0.08 -6.40 -14.11
N ILE A 63 0.25 -5.81 -12.94
CA ILE A 63 1.55 -5.49 -12.38
C ILE A 63 2.01 -6.62 -11.47
N GLY A 64 3.13 -7.25 -11.81
CA GLY A 64 3.81 -8.23 -10.95
C GLY A 64 4.76 -7.53 -9.97
N MET A 65 6.07 -7.69 -10.18
CA MET A 65 7.11 -7.08 -9.36
C MET A 65 7.58 -5.78 -10.00
N ILE A 66 7.56 -4.69 -9.23
CA ILE A 66 8.02 -3.36 -9.68
C ILE A 66 8.85 -2.66 -8.60
N SER A 67 9.76 -1.80 -9.01
CA SER A 67 10.53 -0.95 -8.10
C SER A 67 9.67 0.21 -7.55
N VAL A 68 10.14 0.81 -6.47
CA VAL A 68 9.54 2.02 -5.88
C VAL A 68 9.47 3.15 -6.92
N GLU A 69 10.49 3.32 -7.74
CA GLU A 69 10.56 4.36 -8.77
C GLU A 69 9.51 4.17 -9.86
N GLU A 70 9.32 2.93 -10.32
CA GLU A 70 8.27 2.59 -11.28
C GLU A 70 6.88 2.78 -10.68
N ALA A 71 6.66 2.29 -9.44
CA ALA A 71 5.41 2.47 -8.73
C ALA A 71 5.05 3.95 -8.54
N GLN A 72 6.04 4.80 -8.20
CA GLN A 72 5.86 6.23 -8.07
C GLN A 72 5.50 6.88 -9.41
N THR A 73 6.19 6.49 -10.49
CA THR A 73 5.90 6.99 -11.85
C THR A 73 4.46 6.68 -12.27
N TYR A 74 4.00 5.46 -12.03
CA TYR A 74 2.62 5.07 -12.34
C TYR A 74 1.60 5.82 -11.47
N LEU A 75 1.91 6.05 -10.19
CA LEU A 75 1.06 6.81 -9.28
C LEU A 75 0.94 8.27 -9.74
N ASP A 76 2.05 8.91 -10.10
CA ASP A 76 2.11 10.31 -10.57
C ASP A 76 1.38 10.49 -11.91
N ASN A 77 1.44 9.49 -12.78
CA ASN A 77 0.70 9.45 -14.05
C ASN A 77 -0.81 9.20 -13.87
N GLY A 78 -1.26 8.89 -12.64
CA GLY A 78 -2.68 8.67 -12.35
C GLY A 78 -3.22 7.31 -12.85
N GLU A 79 -2.36 6.31 -13.04
CA GLU A 79 -2.74 4.97 -13.50
C GLU A 79 -3.66 4.23 -12.52
N PHE A 80 -3.62 4.62 -11.25
CA PHE A 80 -4.39 3.96 -10.20
C PHE A 80 -5.63 4.76 -9.79
N LEU A 81 -6.75 4.06 -9.58
CA LEU A 81 -7.99 4.68 -9.14
C LEU A 81 -7.82 5.37 -7.78
N LYS A 82 -8.12 6.67 -7.75
CA LYS A 82 -8.14 7.49 -6.53
C LYS A 82 -9.16 6.92 -5.54
N GLY A 83 -8.76 6.84 -4.25
CA GLY A 83 -9.63 6.31 -3.19
C GLY A 83 -9.76 4.78 -3.16
N SER A 84 -9.08 4.04 -4.05
CA SER A 84 -9.07 2.58 -4.07
C SER A 84 -7.65 2.01 -4.13
N MET A 85 -7.07 1.88 -5.33
CA MET A 85 -5.73 1.32 -5.51
C MET A 85 -4.63 2.34 -5.21
N ALA A 86 -4.80 3.61 -5.56
CA ALA A 86 -3.77 4.64 -5.37
C ALA A 86 -3.29 4.75 -3.90
N PRO A 87 -4.16 4.82 -2.86
CA PRO A 87 -3.70 4.84 -1.46
C PRO A 87 -2.88 3.60 -1.06
N LYS A 88 -3.20 2.43 -1.64
CA LYS A 88 -2.47 1.17 -1.37
C LYS A 88 -1.07 1.19 -1.95
N ILE A 89 -0.94 1.68 -3.17
CA ILE A 89 0.37 1.87 -3.83
C ILE A 89 1.19 2.92 -3.07
N GLU A 90 0.57 4.03 -2.66
CA GLU A 90 1.21 5.07 -1.85
C GLU A 90 1.73 4.52 -0.52
N ALA A 91 0.89 3.78 0.22
CA ALA A 91 1.26 3.12 1.48
C ALA A 91 2.42 2.12 1.28
N ALA A 92 2.38 1.34 0.19
CA ALA A 92 3.43 0.40 -0.17
C ALA A 92 4.76 1.10 -0.48
N ILE A 93 4.73 2.20 -1.25
CA ILE A 93 5.90 3.03 -1.56
C ILE A 93 6.51 3.59 -0.27
N GLN A 94 5.70 4.19 0.61
CA GLN A 94 6.18 4.77 1.87
C GLN A 94 6.89 3.72 2.74
N PHE A 95 6.31 2.53 2.87
CA PHE A 95 6.89 1.44 3.68
C PHE A 95 8.25 0.96 3.17
N VAL A 96 8.42 0.88 1.84
CA VAL A 96 9.60 0.25 1.21
C VAL A 96 10.71 1.27 0.94
N LYS A 97 10.37 2.54 0.70
CA LYS A 97 11.30 3.59 0.28
C LYS A 97 12.47 3.75 1.24
N GLY A 98 13.69 3.64 0.70
CA GLY A 98 14.92 3.74 1.50
C GLY A 98 15.27 2.50 2.33
N HIS A 99 14.53 1.39 2.17
CA HIS A 99 14.74 0.15 2.91
C HIS A 99 14.85 -1.06 1.95
N PRO A 100 16.06 -1.37 1.44
CA PRO A 100 16.23 -2.38 0.38
C PRO A 100 15.87 -3.82 0.79
N LYS A 101 15.69 -4.09 2.08
CA LYS A 101 15.24 -5.41 2.58
C LYS A 101 13.74 -5.53 2.72
N ARG A 102 13.00 -4.41 2.69
CA ARG A 102 11.55 -4.41 2.85
C ARG A 102 10.85 -4.69 1.52
N LYS A 103 9.69 -5.34 1.62
CA LYS A 103 8.79 -5.57 0.49
C LYS A 103 7.36 -5.24 0.90
N ALA A 104 6.61 -4.63 -0.01
CA ALA A 104 5.17 -4.48 0.13
C ALA A 104 4.47 -5.35 -0.90
N ILE A 105 3.47 -6.10 -0.46
CA ILE A 105 2.73 -7.08 -1.26
C ILE A 105 1.26 -6.67 -1.29
N ILE A 106 0.69 -6.49 -2.48
CA ILE A 106 -0.73 -6.22 -2.68
C ILE A 106 -1.35 -7.42 -3.36
N THR A 107 -2.32 -8.06 -2.71
CA THR A 107 -2.98 -9.25 -3.23
C THR A 107 -4.40 -9.41 -2.67
N GLU A 108 -5.14 -10.42 -3.12
CA GLU A 108 -6.42 -10.79 -2.53
C GLU A 108 -6.26 -11.87 -1.44
N LEU A 109 -7.24 -11.96 -0.54
CA LEU A 109 -7.19 -12.89 0.59
C LEU A 109 -6.93 -14.35 0.17
N LYS A 110 -7.52 -14.80 -0.95
CA LYS A 110 -7.35 -16.17 -1.47
C LYS A 110 -5.92 -16.46 -1.90
N ASN A 111 -5.19 -15.43 -2.30
CA ASN A 111 -3.82 -15.51 -2.78
C ASN A 111 -2.79 -15.05 -1.73
N LEU A 112 -3.17 -14.94 -0.46
CA LEU A 112 -2.24 -14.49 0.59
C LEU A 112 -0.98 -15.35 0.65
N LEU A 113 -1.11 -16.69 0.72
CA LEU A 113 0.06 -17.56 0.80
C LEU A 113 0.89 -17.56 -0.50
N PRO A 114 0.30 -17.73 -1.70
CA PRO A 114 1.05 -17.53 -2.94
C PRO A 114 1.67 -16.14 -3.07
N GLY A 115 0.98 -15.10 -2.58
CA GLY A 115 1.47 -13.72 -2.60
C GLY A 115 2.74 -13.52 -1.75
N LEU A 116 2.82 -14.18 -0.60
CA LEU A 116 4.04 -14.18 0.22
C LEU A 116 5.23 -14.86 -0.50
N GLU A 117 4.95 -15.76 -1.43
CA GLU A 117 5.94 -16.35 -2.36
C GLU A 117 6.11 -15.51 -3.64
N GLU A 118 5.62 -14.28 -3.66
CA GLU A 118 5.68 -13.34 -4.80
C GLU A 118 4.92 -13.82 -6.06
N LYS A 119 3.97 -14.75 -5.87
CA LYS A 119 3.10 -15.28 -6.91
C LYS A 119 1.69 -14.69 -6.80
N ASN A 120 1.07 -14.37 -7.94
CA ASN A 120 -0.29 -13.79 -7.96
C ASN A 120 -0.44 -12.58 -7.03
N ALA A 121 0.52 -11.67 -7.07
CA ALA A 121 0.54 -10.44 -6.28
C ALA A 121 1.25 -9.32 -7.02
N THR A 122 1.01 -8.08 -6.62
CA THR A 122 1.90 -6.97 -6.95
C THR A 122 2.89 -6.80 -5.80
N VAL A 123 4.17 -6.85 -6.12
CA VAL A 123 5.26 -6.71 -5.15
C VAL A 123 6.02 -5.43 -5.45
N ILE A 124 6.12 -4.54 -4.46
CA ILE A 124 6.89 -3.30 -4.54
C ILE A 124 8.13 -3.45 -3.67
N TYR A 125 9.29 -3.13 -4.23
CA TYR A 125 10.59 -3.24 -3.56
C TYR A 125 11.48 -2.02 -3.83
N SER A 126 12.45 -1.77 -2.95
CA SER A 126 13.52 -0.79 -3.16
C SER A 126 14.76 -1.48 -3.75
N LYS A 127 15.36 -0.84 -4.72
CA LYS A 127 16.68 -1.26 -5.25
C LYS A 127 17.79 -0.89 -4.28
#